data_cdc4658d1df8d47e9c1b5740e913c32d
#
_entry.id   cdc4658d1df8d47e9c1b5740e913c32d
#
_cell.length_a   1.000
_cell.length_b   1.000
_cell.length_c   1.000
_cell.angle_alpha   90.00
_cell.angle_beta   90.00
_cell.angle_gamma   90.00
#
_symmetry.space_group_name_H-M   'P 1'
#
loop_
_entity.id
_entity.type
_entity.pdbx_description
1 polymer ?
#
loop_
_entity_poly.entity_id
_entity_poly.type
_entity_poly.pdbx_seq_one_letter_code
_entity_poly.pdbx_strand_id
1 'polypeptide(L)'
;MKRKEVVLTKETRQKEFVKKVMDTISPHLSLKSTDKVAIKIDLSGSREIYANTHYETVESLIFYLKDNFGVSDISVIEGSDGAYHSGKTTWDIFYKFRYKEVELNGAKLVNLDDLSHDYVMDVATLSGVKQISYTKSDADYVITVVPPKTHHIFPACLSISNIIGYVKQEDRALVMGTSNAEWKKFNFSNTDRFVQLIDNAGKNLARLLKEVKPSLALIDGLYGMEGKGPVKGSPVFHGFAVASEDVVSADALTTYIMGFEVDQVSYLSYAFQEDLGNNRWQNVIGVDPCQVKFPYRPHPFYQKQKLWKDFFQEKKNHGERDNRPNKTYKNFKRDRE
;
A
#
# COMPACT_ATOMS: atom_id res chain seq x y z
N MET A 1 -19.19 1.29 11.49
CA MET A 1 -17.83 1.07 12.08
C MET A 1 -17.54 2.10 13.16
N LYS A 2 -16.89 1.71 14.28
CA LYS A 2 -16.27 2.69 15.20
C LYS A 2 -15.18 3.43 14.42
N ARG A 3 -15.19 4.76 14.43
CA ARG A 3 -14.18 5.57 13.75
C ARG A 3 -12.83 5.32 14.43
N LYS A 4 -11.81 5.02 13.65
CA LYS A 4 -10.43 4.84 14.13
C LYS A 4 -9.68 6.16 14.00
N GLU A 5 -8.79 6.41 14.94
CA GLU A 5 -7.98 7.63 14.97
C GLU A 5 -6.92 7.60 13.86
N VAL A 6 -6.59 8.78 13.36
CA VAL A 6 -5.44 8.98 12.45
C VAL A 6 -4.45 9.89 13.15
N VAL A 7 -3.23 9.42 13.31
CA VAL A 7 -2.15 10.20 13.92
C VAL A 7 -1.27 10.80 12.83
N LEU A 8 -0.95 12.08 12.98
CA LEU A 8 0.03 12.79 12.16
C LEU A 8 1.08 13.42 13.06
N THR A 9 2.34 13.07 12.84
CA THR A 9 3.47 13.69 13.55
C THR A 9 4.43 14.35 12.57
N LYS A 10 5.22 15.31 13.07
CA LYS A 10 6.31 15.95 12.34
C LYS A 10 7.61 15.70 13.10
N GLU A 11 8.57 15.07 12.43
CA GLU A 11 9.91 14.79 12.97
C GLU A 11 10.90 14.66 11.80
N THR A 12 12.09 15.16 11.99
CA THR A 12 13.14 15.17 10.97
C THR A 12 14.33 14.27 11.32
N ARG A 13 14.34 13.72 12.54
CA ARG A 13 15.39 12.83 13.03
C ARG A 13 14.94 11.37 12.89
N GLN A 14 15.68 10.58 12.14
CA GLN A 14 15.36 9.19 11.84
C GLN A 14 15.07 8.36 13.10
N LYS A 15 15.91 8.45 14.12
CA LYS A 15 15.77 7.65 15.34
C LYS A 15 14.56 8.00 16.20
N GLU A 16 14.11 9.26 16.16
CA GLU A 16 12.94 9.73 16.93
C GLU A 16 11.62 9.55 16.18
N PHE A 17 11.70 9.32 14.90
CA PHE A 17 10.58 9.34 13.97
C PHE A 17 9.51 8.31 14.32
N VAL A 18 9.92 7.03 14.42
CA VAL A 18 9.03 5.92 14.76
C VAL A 18 8.50 6.06 16.17
N LYS A 19 9.39 6.36 17.12
CA LYS A 19 9.01 6.51 18.53
C LYS A 19 7.89 7.53 18.68
N LYS A 20 8.02 8.70 18.08
CA LYS A 20 7.05 9.79 18.20
C LYS A 20 5.67 9.43 17.67
N VAL A 21 5.59 8.82 16.49
CA VAL A 21 4.30 8.42 15.91
C VAL A 21 3.68 7.27 16.67
N MET A 22 4.49 6.30 17.11
CA MET A 22 4.02 5.14 17.87
C MET A 22 3.58 5.52 19.28
N ASP A 23 4.29 6.39 20.01
CA ASP A 23 3.85 6.91 21.31
C ASP A 23 2.46 7.58 21.21
N THR A 24 2.20 8.26 20.08
CA THR A 24 0.94 8.96 19.88
C THR A 24 -0.21 8.01 19.52
N ILE A 25 0.04 6.97 18.68
CA ILE A 25 -1.01 6.04 18.23
C ILE A 25 -1.24 4.89 19.21
N SER A 26 -0.25 4.48 20.00
CA SER A 26 -0.30 3.27 20.83
C SER A 26 -1.52 3.18 21.76
N PRO A 27 -2.04 4.28 22.36
CA PRO A 27 -3.24 4.18 23.20
C PRO A 27 -4.52 3.80 22.43
N HIS A 28 -4.48 3.85 21.12
CA HIS A 28 -5.62 3.60 20.22
C HIS A 28 -5.52 2.28 19.47
N LEU A 29 -4.40 1.53 19.65
CA LEU A 29 -4.18 0.26 18.94
C LEU A 29 -4.92 -0.90 19.60
N SER A 30 -5.33 -1.86 18.78
CA SER A 30 -5.90 -3.13 19.22
C SER A 30 -4.84 -4.23 19.46
N LEU A 31 -3.56 -3.92 19.24
CA LEU A 31 -2.41 -4.81 19.36
C LEU A 31 -2.23 -5.36 20.80
N LYS A 32 -1.95 -6.66 20.91
CA LYS A 32 -1.70 -7.37 22.17
C LYS A 32 -0.29 -7.96 22.19
N SER A 33 0.26 -8.16 23.37
CA SER A 33 1.58 -8.80 23.56
C SER A 33 1.66 -10.24 23.05
N THR A 34 0.51 -10.92 22.95
CA THR A 34 0.41 -12.30 22.48
C THR A 34 0.26 -12.43 20.96
N ASP A 35 0.06 -11.29 20.26
CA ASP A 35 -0.17 -11.33 18.83
C ASP A 35 1.12 -11.68 18.08
N LYS A 36 0.99 -12.48 17.03
CA LYS A 36 2.01 -12.60 16.00
C LYS A 36 1.93 -11.37 15.12
N VAL A 37 3.02 -10.62 15.01
CA VAL A 37 3.07 -9.39 14.24
C VAL A 37 3.82 -9.59 12.92
N ALA A 38 3.21 -9.20 11.82
CA ALA A 38 3.90 -9.11 10.54
C ALA A 38 4.06 -7.63 10.13
N ILE A 39 5.29 -7.23 9.82
CA ILE A 39 5.61 -5.91 9.27
C ILE A 39 5.76 -6.07 7.75
N LYS A 40 4.72 -5.65 6.99
CA LYS A 40 4.77 -5.64 5.52
C LYS A 40 5.46 -4.37 5.05
N ILE A 41 6.63 -4.54 4.48
CA ILE A 41 7.43 -3.45 3.93
C ILE A 41 7.18 -3.25 2.44
N ASP A 42 7.71 -2.16 1.86
CA ASP A 42 7.67 -1.87 0.43
C ASP A 42 9.09 -1.85 -0.14
N LEU A 43 9.43 -2.84 -0.94
CA LEU A 43 10.69 -2.94 -1.68
C LEU A 43 10.46 -2.95 -3.19
N SER A 44 9.53 -2.13 -3.67
CA SER A 44 9.21 -2.00 -5.11
C SER A 44 10.26 -1.24 -5.91
N GLY A 45 11.05 -0.37 -5.26
CA GLY A 45 12.12 0.39 -5.89
C GLY A 45 13.47 -0.32 -5.81
N SER A 46 13.87 -1.03 -6.85
CA SER A 46 15.10 -1.83 -6.82
C SER A 46 16.41 -1.05 -6.75
N ARG A 47 16.42 0.27 -6.94
CA ARG A 47 17.64 1.09 -7.02
C ARG A 47 17.74 2.16 -5.94
N GLU A 48 16.66 2.86 -5.68
CA GLU A 48 16.66 4.08 -4.88
C GLU A 48 16.18 3.78 -3.45
N ILE A 49 17.01 4.10 -2.47
CA ILE A 49 16.70 3.81 -1.05
C ILE A 49 15.41 4.48 -0.59
N TYR A 50 15.15 5.72 -1.01
CA TYR A 50 13.96 6.50 -0.65
C TYR A 50 12.68 6.04 -1.38
N ALA A 51 12.79 5.10 -2.33
CA ALA A 51 11.65 4.43 -2.97
C ALA A 51 11.14 3.23 -2.18
N ASN A 52 11.91 2.81 -1.18
CA ASN A 52 11.69 1.62 -0.39
C ASN A 52 11.49 1.98 1.08
N THR A 53 10.82 1.12 1.82
CA THR A 53 10.79 1.23 3.28
C THR A 53 12.23 1.20 3.82
N HIS A 54 12.57 2.16 4.66
CA HIS A 54 13.92 2.27 5.21
C HIS A 54 14.12 1.24 6.33
N TYR A 55 15.25 0.54 6.30
CA TYR A 55 15.50 -0.54 7.25
C TYR A 55 15.52 -0.04 8.70
N GLU A 56 16.09 1.17 8.98
CA GLU A 56 16.14 1.74 10.34
C GLU A 56 14.75 2.08 10.89
N THR A 57 13.78 2.41 10.04
CA THR A 57 12.38 2.60 10.43
C THR A 57 11.80 1.29 10.93
N VAL A 58 12.05 0.19 10.23
CA VAL A 58 11.57 -1.15 10.61
C VAL A 58 12.26 -1.66 11.86
N GLU A 59 13.57 -1.47 11.96
CA GLU A 59 14.35 -1.81 13.16
C GLU A 59 13.83 -1.05 14.40
N SER A 60 13.63 0.26 14.28
CA SER A 60 13.07 1.09 15.36
C SER A 60 11.65 0.63 15.75
N LEU A 61 10.83 0.21 14.77
CA LEU A 61 9.50 -0.34 15.02
C LEU A 61 9.58 -1.68 15.75
N ILE A 62 10.48 -2.56 15.36
CA ILE A 62 10.71 -3.85 16.05
C ILE A 62 11.05 -3.63 17.53
N PHE A 63 12.01 -2.74 17.82
CA PHE A 63 12.35 -2.41 19.21
C PHE A 63 11.15 -1.81 19.95
N TYR A 64 10.43 -0.88 19.31
CA TYR A 64 9.25 -0.27 19.95
C TYR A 64 8.19 -1.31 20.32
N LEU A 65 7.89 -2.24 19.41
CA LEU A 65 6.91 -3.32 19.64
C LEU A 65 7.33 -4.24 20.78
N LYS A 66 8.62 -4.58 20.89
CA LYS A 66 9.16 -5.41 21.97
C LYS A 66 9.11 -4.69 23.31
N ASP A 67 9.59 -3.45 23.35
CA ASP A 67 9.80 -2.71 24.60
C ASP A 67 8.46 -2.19 25.20
N ASN A 68 7.50 -1.79 24.35
CA ASN A 68 6.28 -1.13 24.80
C ASN A 68 5.04 -2.02 24.76
N PHE A 69 5.02 -3.06 23.91
CA PHE A 69 3.91 -4.00 23.82
C PHE A 69 4.25 -5.40 24.30
N GLY A 70 5.53 -5.72 24.49
CA GLY A 70 5.97 -7.08 24.88
C GLY A 70 5.80 -8.12 23.75
N VAL A 71 5.66 -7.69 22.49
CA VAL A 71 5.53 -8.60 21.36
C VAL A 71 6.85 -9.33 21.11
N SER A 72 6.79 -10.65 21.03
CA SER A 72 7.98 -11.50 20.83
C SER A 72 8.04 -12.19 19.46
N ASP A 73 6.89 -12.45 18.83
CA ASP A 73 6.85 -13.07 17.49
C ASP A 73 6.62 -12.01 16.41
N ILE A 74 7.73 -11.55 15.82
CA ILE A 74 7.73 -10.50 14.80
C ILE A 74 8.34 -11.06 13.52
N SER A 75 7.64 -10.86 12.40
CA SER A 75 8.14 -11.12 11.06
C SER A 75 8.16 -9.86 10.21
N VAL A 76 9.17 -9.72 9.36
CA VAL A 76 9.23 -8.70 8.29
C VAL A 76 8.96 -9.42 6.98
N ILE A 77 7.90 -9.04 6.30
CA ILE A 77 7.39 -9.76 5.14
C ILE A 77 7.40 -8.89 3.87
N GLU A 78 7.74 -9.47 2.74
CA GLU A 78 7.71 -8.80 1.44
C GLU A 78 7.57 -9.81 0.30
N GLY A 79 6.90 -9.38 -0.79
CA GLY A 79 6.94 -9.95 -2.12
C GLY A 79 7.31 -8.84 -3.09
N SER A 80 8.60 -8.72 -3.44
CA SER A 80 9.12 -7.53 -4.11
C SER A 80 8.77 -7.49 -5.60
N ASP A 81 8.02 -6.47 -6.01
CA ASP A 81 7.79 -6.19 -7.44
C ASP A 81 9.08 -5.74 -8.14
N GLY A 82 9.95 -5.03 -7.42
CA GLY A 82 11.28 -4.65 -7.90
C GLY A 82 12.20 -5.83 -8.19
N ALA A 83 12.07 -6.93 -7.46
CA ALA A 83 12.79 -8.18 -7.73
C ALA A 83 12.38 -8.75 -9.08
N TYR A 84 11.09 -8.92 -9.33
CA TYR A 84 10.55 -9.44 -10.58
C TYR A 84 11.04 -8.66 -11.82
N HIS A 85 10.90 -7.34 -11.79
CA HIS A 85 11.29 -6.48 -12.91
C HIS A 85 12.80 -6.36 -13.13
N SER A 86 13.61 -6.72 -12.15
CA SER A 86 15.08 -6.71 -12.24
C SER A 86 15.70 -8.09 -12.49
N GLY A 87 14.89 -9.15 -12.57
CA GLY A 87 15.36 -10.53 -12.71
C GLY A 87 16.09 -11.03 -11.47
N LYS A 88 15.71 -10.53 -10.28
CA LYS A 88 16.24 -10.89 -8.98
C LYS A 88 15.18 -11.58 -8.13
N THR A 89 15.60 -12.17 -7.04
CA THR A 89 14.69 -12.69 -6.02
C THR A 89 14.37 -11.60 -4.97
N THR A 90 13.27 -11.77 -4.24
CA THR A 90 12.96 -10.91 -3.09
C THR A 90 14.05 -11.00 -2.02
N TRP A 91 14.73 -12.14 -1.87
CA TRP A 91 15.91 -12.29 -0.99
C TRP A 91 17.06 -11.38 -1.39
N ASP A 92 17.37 -11.26 -2.70
CA ASP A 92 18.41 -10.34 -3.18
C ASP A 92 18.09 -8.89 -2.83
N ILE A 93 16.80 -8.53 -2.84
CA ILE A 93 16.34 -7.19 -2.50
C ILE A 93 16.40 -6.97 -0.97
N PHE A 94 15.97 -7.93 -0.15
CA PHE A 94 16.15 -7.86 1.30
C PHE A 94 17.62 -7.59 1.67
N TYR A 95 18.55 -8.38 1.12
CA TYR A 95 19.97 -8.24 1.46
C TYR A 95 20.56 -6.93 0.94
N LYS A 96 20.16 -6.49 -0.23
CA LYS A 96 20.58 -5.21 -0.80
C LYS A 96 20.24 -4.03 0.10
N PHE A 97 19.07 -4.05 0.72
CA PHE A 97 18.58 -2.97 1.58
C PHE A 97 18.77 -3.25 3.07
N ARG A 98 19.72 -4.13 3.43
CA ARG A 98 20.19 -4.44 4.79
C ARG A 98 19.16 -5.13 5.68
N TYR A 99 18.07 -5.67 5.13
CA TYR A 99 17.04 -6.32 5.95
C TYR A 99 17.51 -7.60 6.66
N LYS A 100 18.64 -8.19 6.26
CA LYS A 100 19.28 -9.27 7.04
C LYS A 100 19.58 -8.85 8.49
N GLU A 101 19.82 -7.56 8.72
CA GLU A 101 20.15 -7.04 10.04
C GLU A 101 18.96 -7.11 11.01
N VAL A 102 17.70 -7.13 10.54
CA VAL A 102 16.53 -7.26 11.41
C VAL A 102 16.45 -8.65 12.07
N GLU A 103 17.08 -9.67 11.49
CA GLU A 103 17.17 -11.01 12.09
C GLU A 103 18.05 -10.98 13.35
N LEU A 104 19.08 -10.16 13.37
CA LEU A 104 19.92 -9.93 14.55
C LEU A 104 19.13 -9.29 15.70
N ASN A 105 18.06 -8.57 15.37
CA ASN A 105 17.16 -7.95 16.32
C ASN A 105 16.00 -8.87 16.71
N GLY A 106 16.04 -10.16 16.29
CA GLY A 106 15.10 -11.19 16.65
C GLY A 106 13.74 -11.11 15.94
N ALA A 107 13.69 -10.53 14.76
CA ALA A 107 12.58 -10.64 13.82
C ALA A 107 12.92 -11.67 12.73
N LYS A 108 11.90 -12.31 12.13
CA LYS A 108 12.09 -13.26 11.03
C LYS A 108 11.89 -12.55 9.69
N LEU A 109 12.70 -12.83 8.68
CA LEU A 109 12.41 -12.44 7.30
C LEU A 109 11.54 -13.51 6.63
N VAL A 110 10.47 -13.06 5.95
CA VAL A 110 9.59 -13.95 5.19
C VAL A 110 9.42 -13.40 3.78
N ASN A 111 9.85 -14.20 2.81
CA ASN A 111 9.60 -13.92 1.41
C ASN A 111 8.22 -14.45 1.03
N LEU A 112 7.30 -13.55 0.70
CA LEU A 112 5.94 -13.92 0.29
C LEU A 112 5.91 -14.68 -1.05
N ASP A 113 6.92 -14.49 -1.90
CA ASP A 113 7.01 -15.21 -3.18
C ASP A 113 7.36 -16.71 -3.00
N ASP A 114 7.93 -17.09 -1.84
CA ASP A 114 8.25 -18.49 -1.50
C ASP A 114 7.05 -19.21 -0.86
N LEU A 115 5.99 -18.48 -0.48
CA LEU A 115 4.81 -19.07 0.13
C LEU A 115 3.87 -19.66 -0.92
N SER A 116 3.04 -20.62 -0.48
CA SER A 116 1.93 -21.11 -1.28
C SER A 116 0.91 -19.98 -1.53
N HIS A 117 0.50 -19.81 -2.78
CA HIS A 117 -0.53 -18.84 -3.19
C HIS A 117 -1.86 -19.59 -3.41
N ASP A 118 -2.40 -20.12 -2.31
CA ASP A 118 -3.56 -21.04 -2.33
C ASP A 118 -4.91 -20.31 -2.49
N TYR A 119 -4.93 -18.99 -2.34
CA TYR A 119 -6.16 -18.20 -2.52
C TYR A 119 -6.25 -17.67 -3.95
N VAL A 120 -7.46 -17.57 -4.45
CA VAL A 120 -7.73 -17.04 -5.80
C VAL A 120 -8.82 -15.98 -5.76
N MET A 121 -8.71 -14.98 -6.63
CA MET A 121 -9.75 -13.98 -6.83
C MET A 121 -9.79 -13.50 -8.27
N ASP A 122 -10.97 -13.05 -8.70
CA ASP A 122 -11.16 -12.44 -10.01
C ASP A 122 -10.79 -10.95 -9.98
N VAL A 123 -10.05 -10.51 -10.99
CA VAL A 123 -9.66 -9.12 -11.21
C VAL A 123 -10.10 -8.62 -12.58
N ALA A 124 -10.47 -7.34 -12.65
CA ALA A 124 -10.79 -6.69 -13.91
C ALA A 124 -9.52 -6.26 -14.62
N THR A 125 -9.42 -6.56 -15.92
CA THR A 125 -8.31 -6.09 -16.77
C THR A 125 -8.85 -5.45 -18.04
N LEU A 126 -7.97 -4.82 -18.82
CA LEU A 126 -8.34 -4.27 -20.14
C LEU A 126 -8.76 -5.33 -21.15
N SER A 127 -8.40 -6.58 -20.92
CA SER A 127 -8.77 -7.75 -21.75
C SER A 127 -9.89 -8.62 -21.14
N GLY A 128 -10.61 -8.09 -20.14
CA GLY A 128 -11.69 -8.78 -19.44
C GLY A 128 -11.28 -9.28 -18.06
N VAL A 129 -12.13 -10.10 -17.46
CA VAL A 129 -11.88 -10.67 -16.14
C VAL A 129 -10.81 -11.75 -16.21
N LYS A 130 -9.87 -11.71 -15.27
CA LYS A 130 -8.81 -12.70 -15.09
C LYS A 130 -8.81 -13.19 -13.65
N GLN A 131 -8.31 -14.39 -13.42
CA GLN A 131 -8.08 -14.93 -12.09
C GLN A 131 -6.62 -14.73 -11.70
N ILE A 132 -6.39 -14.32 -10.45
CA ILE A 132 -5.06 -14.22 -9.84
C ILE A 132 -4.96 -15.14 -8.63
N SER A 133 -3.73 -15.53 -8.32
CA SER A 133 -3.41 -16.27 -7.09
C SER A 133 -2.71 -15.36 -6.08
N TYR A 134 -3.02 -15.52 -4.78
CA TYR A 134 -2.40 -14.74 -3.72
C TYR A 134 -2.25 -15.56 -2.44
N THR A 135 -1.39 -15.10 -1.54
CA THR A 135 -1.20 -15.65 -0.21
C THR A 135 -1.79 -14.73 0.86
N LYS A 136 -1.83 -15.19 2.10
CA LYS A 136 -2.17 -14.36 3.28
C LYS A 136 -1.08 -14.55 4.35
N SER A 137 -0.90 -13.55 5.19
CA SER A 137 -0.11 -13.69 6.41
C SER A 137 -0.89 -14.55 7.43
N ASP A 138 -0.18 -15.36 8.20
CA ASP A 138 -0.72 -16.05 9.38
C ASP A 138 -0.63 -15.21 10.66
N ALA A 139 -0.17 -13.97 10.55
CA ALA A 139 -0.06 -13.03 11.66
C ALA A 139 -1.43 -12.55 12.13
N ASP A 140 -1.55 -12.33 13.45
CA ASP A 140 -2.75 -11.77 14.09
C ASP A 140 -2.85 -10.26 13.83
N TYR A 141 -1.70 -9.58 13.69
CA TYR A 141 -1.61 -8.14 13.48
C TYR A 141 -0.61 -7.80 12.38
N VAL A 142 -1.09 -7.18 11.30
CA VAL A 142 -0.27 -6.81 10.14
C VAL A 142 -0.07 -5.29 10.10
N ILE A 143 1.19 -4.86 10.18
CA ILE A 143 1.57 -3.45 10.04
C ILE A 143 2.16 -3.24 8.63
N THR A 144 1.54 -2.38 7.82
CA THR A 144 2.14 -1.99 6.53
C THR A 144 2.96 -0.72 6.72
N VAL A 145 4.24 -0.76 6.32
CA VAL A 145 5.19 0.36 6.46
C VAL A 145 5.68 0.78 5.08
N VAL A 146 5.37 2.01 4.68
CA VAL A 146 5.65 2.50 3.32
C VAL A 146 6.14 3.95 3.30
N PRO A 147 7.06 4.33 2.39
CA PRO A 147 7.29 5.73 2.06
C PRO A 147 6.20 6.26 1.11
N PRO A 148 5.83 7.56 1.19
CA PRO A 148 4.91 8.17 0.26
C PRO A 148 5.55 8.35 -1.12
N LYS A 149 4.89 7.86 -2.17
CA LYS A 149 5.40 7.91 -3.55
C LYS A 149 4.33 8.36 -4.53
N THR A 150 4.72 9.11 -5.56
CA THR A 150 3.92 9.25 -6.78
C THR A 150 3.95 7.96 -7.59
N HIS A 151 3.00 7.78 -8.50
CA HIS A 151 2.88 6.56 -9.27
C HIS A 151 2.39 6.83 -10.70
N HIS A 152 2.72 5.94 -11.64
CA HIS A 152 2.33 6.11 -13.05
C HIS A 152 0.84 5.82 -13.31
N ILE A 153 0.16 5.05 -12.44
CA ILE A 153 -1.29 4.79 -12.55
C ILE A 153 -2.08 5.71 -11.61
N PHE A 154 -1.63 5.90 -10.38
CA PHE A 154 -2.30 6.68 -9.34
C PHE A 154 -1.53 7.95 -9.00
N PRO A 155 -2.19 9.03 -8.53
CA PRO A 155 -1.48 10.20 -7.98
C PRO A 155 -0.53 9.84 -6.83
N ALA A 156 -0.96 8.97 -5.93
CA ALA A 156 -0.20 8.48 -4.78
C ALA A 156 -0.19 6.94 -4.74
N CYS A 157 0.90 6.36 -4.23
CA CYS A 157 1.13 4.95 -3.97
C CYS A 157 1.56 4.81 -2.51
N LEU A 158 0.73 4.15 -1.71
CA LEU A 158 0.82 4.13 -0.25
C LEU A 158 0.51 2.72 0.30
N SER A 159 -0.05 2.65 1.52
CA SER A 159 -0.29 1.38 2.24
C SER A 159 -1.17 0.39 1.47
N ILE A 160 -2.26 0.86 0.85
CA ILE A 160 -3.17 -0.03 0.11
C ILE A 160 -2.48 -0.61 -1.13
N SER A 161 -1.67 0.17 -1.84
CA SER A 161 -0.94 -0.36 -2.99
C SER A 161 0.16 -1.35 -2.62
N ASN A 162 0.69 -1.27 -1.40
CA ASN A 162 1.72 -2.18 -0.90
C ASN A 162 1.24 -3.63 -0.74
N ILE A 163 -0.08 -3.85 -0.61
CA ILE A 163 -0.63 -5.22 -0.48
C ILE A 163 -0.45 -6.08 -1.74
N ILE A 164 -0.08 -5.49 -2.87
CA ILE A 164 0.18 -6.24 -4.10
C ILE A 164 1.27 -7.30 -3.93
N GLY A 165 2.18 -7.12 -2.97
CA GLY A 165 3.21 -8.10 -2.64
C GLY A 165 2.67 -9.46 -2.16
N TYR A 166 1.40 -9.56 -1.74
CA TYR A 166 0.75 -10.84 -1.42
C TYR A 166 0.34 -11.63 -2.66
N VAL A 167 0.30 -11.00 -3.82
CA VAL A 167 -0.10 -11.62 -5.08
C VAL A 167 1.07 -12.35 -5.70
N LYS A 168 0.80 -13.51 -6.28
CA LYS A 168 1.78 -14.28 -7.04
C LYS A 168 2.47 -13.37 -8.07
N GLN A 169 3.78 -13.48 -8.15
CA GLN A 169 4.64 -12.51 -8.84
C GLN A 169 4.20 -12.23 -10.30
N GLU A 170 3.86 -13.28 -11.06
CA GLU A 170 3.41 -13.17 -12.44
C GLU A 170 2.02 -12.53 -12.60
N ASP A 171 1.19 -12.53 -11.55
CA ASP A 171 -0.18 -12.03 -11.56
C ASP A 171 -0.29 -10.56 -11.13
N ARG A 172 0.76 -9.95 -10.57
CA ARG A 172 0.73 -8.57 -10.03
C ARG A 172 0.30 -7.53 -11.04
N ALA A 173 0.73 -7.67 -12.29
CA ALA A 173 0.30 -6.77 -13.36
C ALA A 173 -1.22 -6.85 -13.64
N LEU A 174 -1.85 -8.02 -13.43
CA LEU A 174 -3.30 -8.19 -13.58
C LEU A 174 -4.07 -7.40 -12.51
N VAL A 175 -3.54 -7.29 -11.28
CA VAL A 175 -4.12 -6.41 -10.24
C VAL A 175 -4.08 -4.96 -10.70
N MET A 176 -3.03 -4.53 -11.40
CA MET A 176 -2.94 -3.19 -11.98
C MET A 176 -3.76 -3.02 -13.27
N GLY A 177 -4.65 -3.97 -13.57
CA GLY A 177 -5.65 -3.88 -14.65
C GLY A 177 -5.15 -4.32 -16.03
N THR A 178 -3.95 -4.89 -16.14
CA THR A 178 -3.36 -5.31 -17.42
C THR A 178 -2.39 -6.47 -17.21
N SER A 179 -2.04 -7.20 -18.27
CA SER A 179 -0.97 -8.19 -18.23
C SER A 179 0.41 -7.54 -18.50
N ASN A 180 1.49 -8.22 -18.10
CA ASN A 180 2.86 -7.78 -18.41
C ASN A 180 3.09 -7.64 -19.94
N ALA A 181 2.48 -8.49 -20.75
CA ALA A 181 2.61 -8.45 -22.21
C ALA A 181 1.87 -7.24 -22.80
N GLU A 182 0.68 -6.93 -22.30
CA GLU A 182 -0.08 -5.75 -22.72
C GLU A 182 0.59 -4.46 -22.24
N TRP A 183 1.12 -4.44 -20.99
CA TRP A 183 1.82 -3.28 -20.43
C TRP A 183 3.00 -2.83 -21.32
N LYS A 184 3.79 -3.77 -21.82
CA LYS A 184 4.91 -3.47 -22.71
C LYS A 184 4.50 -2.79 -24.03
N LYS A 185 3.26 -3.00 -24.46
CA LYS A 185 2.68 -2.46 -25.70
C LYS A 185 1.66 -1.35 -25.43
N PHE A 186 1.51 -0.92 -24.17
CA PHE A 186 0.46 0.00 -23.79
C PHE A 186 0.66 1.38 -24.39
N ASN A 187 -0.35 1.85 -25.12
CA ASN A 187 -0.34 3.19 -25.70
C ASN A 187 -0.87 4.22 -24.69
N PHE A 188 0.03 4.86 -23.99
CA PHE A 188 -0.29 5.92 -23.01
C PHE A 188 -0.96 7.17 -23.62
N SER A 189 -0.99 7.33 -24.95
CA SER A 189 -1.71 8.41 -25.61
C SER A 189 -3.22 8.16 -25.67
N ASN A 190 -3.67 6.90 -25.60
CA ASN A 190 -5.08 6.55 -25.53
C ASN A 190 -5.61 6.82 -24.11
N THR A 191 -6.25 7.98 -23.94
CA THR A 191 -6.73 8.47 -22.66
C THR A 191 -7.84 7.59 -22.08
N ASP A 192 -8.82 7.18 -22.87
CA ASP A 192 -9.95 6.37 -22.39
C ASP A 192 -9.49 5.03 -21.87
N ARG A 193 -8.59 4.39 -22.62
CA ARG A 193 -8.00 3.12 -22.20
C ARG A 193 -7.14 3.24 -20.94
N PHE A 194 -6.47 4.39 -20.78
CA PHE A 194 -5.70 4.68 -19.57
C PHE A 194 -6.61 4.93 -18.36
N VAL A 195 -7.70 5.66 -18.53
CA VAL A 195 -8.72 5.88 -17.48
C VAL A 195 -9.36 4.56 -17.06
N GLN A 196 -9.69 3.68 -18.02
CA GLN A 196 -10.20 2.34 -17.72
C GLN A 196 -9.19 1.46 -16.97
N LEU A 197 -7.89 1.59 -17.29
CA LEU A 197 -6.81 0.93 -16.54
C LEU A 197 -6.80 1.37 -15.07
N ILE A 198 -6.88 2.68 -14.82
CA ILE A 198 -6.94 3.26 -13.46
C ILE A 198 -8.17 2.74 -12.71
N ASP A 199 -9.31 2.66 -13.38
CA ASP A 199 -10.56 2.17 -12.83
C ASP A 199 -10.45 0.71 -12.39
N ASN A 200 -9.96 -0.15 -13.28
CA ASN A 200 -9.75 -1.57 -13.00
C ASN A 200 -8.76 -1.78 -11.85
N ALA A 201 -7.63 -1.10 -11.89
CA ALA A 201 -6.60 -1.20 -10.85
C ALA A 201 -7.14 -0.77 -9.47
N GLY A 202 -7.90 0.32 -9.41
CA GLY A 202 -8.52 0.77 -8.16
C GLY A 202 -9.51 -0.24 -7.58
N LYS A 203 -10.39 -0.82 -8.41
CA LYS A 203 -11.32 -1.88 -8.01
C LYS A 203 -10.59 -3.12 -7.50
N ASN A 204 -9.56 -3.54 -8.22
CA ASN A 204 -8.81 -4.74 -7.88
C ASN A 204 -8.07 -4.59 -6.55
N LEU A 205 -7.44 -3.42 -6.30
CA LEU A 205 -6.79 -3.13 -5.03
C LEU A 205 -7.78 -3.07 -3.86
N ALA A 206 -8.96 -2.49 -4.04
CA ALA A 206 -9.99 -2.50 -3.00
C ALA A 206 -10.48 -3.93 -2.69
N ARG A 207 -10.64 -4.78 -3.71
CA ARG A 207 -10.97 -6.21 -3.51
C ARG A 207 -9.86 -6.95 -2.77
N LEU A 208 -8.60 -6.74 -3.16
CA LEU A 208 -7.47 -7.36 -2.48
C LEU A 208 -7.35 -6.88 -1.04
N LEU A 209 -7.59 -5.58 -0.77
CA LEU A 209 -7.63 -5.02 0.58
C LEU A 209 -8.64 -5.74 1.48
N LYS A 210 -9.79 -6.12 0.94
CA LYS A 210 -10.80 -6.88 1.66
C LYS A 210 -10.32 -8.27 2.08
N GLU A 211 -9.41 -8.86 1.32
CA GLU A 211 -8.87 -10.20 1.55
C GLU A 211 -7.69 -10.22 2.53
N VAL A 212 -6.75 -9.27 2.40
CA VAL A 212 -5.50 -9.30 3.20
C VAL A 212 -5.54 -8.40 4.44
N LYS A 213 -6.42 -7.42 4.51
CA LYS A 213 -6.79 -6.60 5.69
C LYS A 213 -5.64 -6.22 6.63
N PRO A 214 -4.72 -5.34 6.24
CA PRO A 214 -3.71 -4.84 7.17
C PRO A 214 -4.36 -4.21 8.40
N SER A 215 -3.76 -4.41 9.59
CA SER A 215 -4.28 -3.93 10.87
C SER A 215 -3.90 -2.48 11.14
N LEU A 216 -2.69 -2.07 10.68
CA LEU A 216 -2.14 -0.73 10.89
C LEU A 216 -1.38 -0.29 9.63
N ALA A 217 -1.62 0.95 9.19
CA ALA A 217 -0.73 1.65 8.28
C ALA A 217 0.23 2.53 9.08
N LEU A 218 1.52 2.45 8.76
CA LEU A 218 2.56 3.38 9.18
C LEU A 218 3.23 3.95 7.93
N ILE A 219 2.98 5.22 7.64
CA ILE A 219 3.58 5.89 6.50
C ILE A 219 4.79 6.67 6.96
N ASP A 220 5.97 6.24 6.49
CA ASP A 220 7.26 6.86 6.72
C ASP A 220 7.48 7.98 5.70
N GLY A 221 7.03 9.17 6.04
CA GLY A 221 7.21 10.38 5.23
C GLY A 221 8.44 11.19 5.60
N LEU A 222 9.45 10.60 6.25
CA LEU A 222 10.74 11.28 6.45
C LEU A 222 11.33 11.64 5.09
N TYR A 223 11.38 10.64 4.20
CA TYR A 223 11.61 10.82 2.78
C TYR A 223 10.47 10.22 1.98
N GLY A 224 10.18 10.84 0.84
CA GLY A 224 9.26 10.32 -0.14
C GLY A 224 9.85 10.39 -1.55
N MET A 225 9.06 9.95 -2.54
CA MET A 225 9.44 10.03 -3.94
C MET A 225 8.39 10.83 -4.73
N GLU A 226 8.86 11.79 -5.52
CA GLU A 226 8.03 12.60 -6.41
C GLU A 226 8.37 12.41 -7.89
N GLY A 227 7.51 12.87 -8.79
CA GLY A 227 7.73 12.85 -10.24
C GLY A 227 7.51 11.47 -10.84
N LYS A 228 8.53 10.86 -11.45
CA LYS A 228 8.43 9.57 -12.17
C LYS A 228 8.43 8.35 -11.23
N GLY A 229 7.65 8.42 -10.13
CA GLY A 229 7.45 7.26 -9.26
C GLY A 229 6.69 6.10 -9.94
N PRO A 230 6.67 4.92 -9.32
CA PRO A 230 7.18 4.61 -7.97
C PRO A 230 8.68 4.27 -7.91
N VAL A 231 9.40 4.24 -9.03
CA VAL A 231 10.77 3.67 -9.10
C VAL A 231 11.82 4.68 -9.58
N LYS A 232 11.45 5.62 -10.44
CA LYS A 232 12.37 6.55 -11.15
C LYS A 232 12.13 8.02 -10.80
N GLY A 233 11.49 8.28 -9.67
CA GLY A 233 11.25 9.64 -9.19
C GLY A 233 12.47 10.26 -8.52
N SER A 234 12.28 11.44 -7.94
CA SER A 234 13.28 12.16 -7.16
C SER A 234 12.94 12.09 -5.67
N PRO A 235 13.92 12.10 -4.76
CA PRO A 235 13.64 12.15 -3.33
C PRO A 235 13.01 13.48 -2.92
N VAL A 236 12.16 13.41 -1.90
CA VAL A 236 11.60 14.56 -1.20
C VAL A 236 11.84 14.36 0.29
N PHE A 237 12.56 15.26 0.93
CA PHE A 237 12.64 15.32 2.37
C PHE A 237 11.41 16.07 2.90
N HIS A 238 10.54 15.40 3.67
CA HIS A 238 9.29 15.99 4.11
C HIS A 238 9.17 16.01 5.65
N GLY A 239 9.57 14.94 6.32
CA GLY A 239 9.68 14.93 7.78
C GLY A 239 8.34 14.75 8.51
N PHE A 240 7.46 13.86 8.03
CA PHE A 240 6.20 13.53 8.70
C PHE A 240 6.01 12.02 8.82
N ALA A 241 5.18 11.59 9.77
CA ALA A 241 4.64 10.23 9.82
C ALA A 241 3.13 10.24 9.99
N VAL A 242 2.46 9.27 9.34
CA VAL A 242 1.03 8.99 9.55
C VAL A 242 0.86 7.57 10.04
N ALA A 243 0.04 7.36 11.07
CA ALA A 243 -0.36 6.03 11.53
C ALA A 243 -1.86 5.95 11.76
N SER A 244 -2.48 4.84 11.36
CA SER A 244 -3.90 4.54 11.63
C SER A 244 -4.20 3.06 11.44
N GLU A 245 -5.06 2.50 12.30
CA GLU A 245 -5.68 1.20 12.03
C GLU A 245 -6.79 1.25 10.94
N ASP A 246 -7.21 2.45 10.51
CA ASP A 246 -7.94 2.65 9.27
C ASP A 246 -6.94 3.00 8.16
N VAL A 247 -6.48 1.97 7.43
CA VAL A 247 -5.47 2.14 6.38
C VAL A 247 -5.95 3.04 5.24
N VAL A 248 -7.27 3.11 5.00
CA VAL A 248 -7.86 4.00 4.00
C VAL A 248 -7.74 5.46 4.45
N SER A 249 -8.01 5.74 5.73
CA SER A 249 -7.86 7.08 6.30
C SER A 249 -6.40 7.53 6.33
N ALA A 250 -5.45 6.62 6.63
CA ALA A 250 -4.03 6.94 6.58
C ALA A 250 -3.56 7.32 5.17
N ASP A 251 -3.95 6.54 4.16
CA ASP A 251 -3.61 6.80 2.77
C ASP A 251 -4.31 8.09 2.26
N ALA A 252 -5.55 8.34 2.66
CA ALA A 252 -6.29 9.54 2.29
C ALA A 252 -5.63 10.81 2.86
N LEU A 253 -5.28 10.81 4.16
CA LEU A 253 -4.58 11.92 4.79
C LEU A 253 -3.23 12.17 4.13
N THR A 254 -2.47 11.11 3.88
CA THR A 254 -1.16 11.22 3.22
C THR A 254 -1.27 11.76 1.79
N THR A 255 -2.29 11.32 1.04
CA THR A 255 -2.57 11.84 -0.31
C THR A 255 -2.78 13.36 -0.27
N TYR A 256 -3.55 13.86 0.71
CA TYR A 256 -3.76 15.29 0.92
C TYR A 256 -2.46 16.02 1.31
N ILE A 257 -1.67 15.44 2.21
CA ILE A 257 -0.37 16.00 2.64
C ILE A 257 0.58 16.13 1.44
N MET A 258 0.57 15.16 0.52
CA MET A 258 1.33 15.19 -0.74
C MET A 258 0.81 16.21 -1.75
N GLY A 259 -0.31 16.90 -1.45
CA GLY A 259 -0.89 17.94 -2.31
C GLY A 259 -1.82 17.43 -3.40
N PHE A 260 -2.26 16.17 -3.35
CA PHE A 260 -3.22 15.59 -4.29
C PHE A 260 -4.64 15.59 -3.73
N GLU A 261 -5.62 15.60 -4.63
CA GLU A 261 -7.02 15.39 -4.25
C GLU A 261 -7.28 13.89 -4.01
N VAL A 262 -7.85 13.57 -2.85
CA VAL A 262 -8.15 12.19 -2.45
C VAL A 262 -9.09 11.50 -3.44
N ASP A 263 -10.08 12.23 -3.96
CA ASP A 263 -11.06 11.73 -4.93
C ASP A 263 -10.44 11.38 -6.31
N GLN A 264 -9.19 11.73 -6.56
CA GLN A 264 -8.46 11.35 -7.78
C GLN A 264 -7.74 10.00 -7.63
N VAL A 265 -7.74 9.42 -6.43
CA VAL A 265 -7.10 8.13 -6.16
C VAL A 265 -8.17 7.03 -6.18
N SER A 266 -8.20 6.26 -7.26
CA SER A 266 -9.29 5.31 -7.54
C SER A 266 -9.43 4.24 -6.45
N TYR A 267 -8.34 3.68 -5.94
CA TYR A 267 -8.41 2.65 -4.90
C TYR A 267 -8.99 3.18 -3.58
N LEU A 268 -8.77 4.46 -3.23
CA LEU A 268 -9.38 5.07 -2.04
C LEU A 268 -10.89 5.24 -2.19
N SER A 269 -11.34 5.64 -3.39
CA SER A 269 -12.77 5.78 -3.67
C SER A 269 -13.48 4.43 -3.66
N TYR A 270 -12.87 3.39 -4.21
CA TYR A 270 -13.44 2.04 -4.18
C TYR A 270 -13.38 1.41 -2.78
N ALA A 271 -12.29 1.58 -2.03
CA ALA A 271 -12.21 1.12 -0.65
C ALA A 271 -13.29 1.75 0.23
N PHE A 272 -13.57 3.04 0.05
CA PHE A 272 -14.66 3.72 0.74
C PHE A 272 -16.04 3.19 0.33
N GLN A 273 -16.30 2.93 -0.96
CA GLN A 273 -17.56 2.36 -1.44
C GLN A 273 -17.83 0.94 -0.93
N GLU A 274 -16.77 0.16 -0.73
CA GLU A 274 -16.85 -1.22 -0.20
C GLU A 274 -16.85 -1.26 1.34
N ASP A 275 -16.96 -0.09 2.01
CA ASP A 275 -16.96 0.05 3.49
C ASP A 275 -15.71 -0.56 4.17
N LEU A 276 -14.54 -0.43 3.49
CA LEU A 276 -13.26 -0.95 3.99
C LEU A 276 -12.51 0.05 4.87
N GLY A 277 -12.94 1.30 4.91
CA GLY A 277 -12.39 2.39 5.69
C GLY A 277 -12.91 3.74 5.20
N ASN A 278 -12.41 4.83 5.79
CA ASN A 278 -12.88 6.17 5.49
C ASN A 278 -11.85 6.95 4.65
N ASN A 279 -12.23 7.38 3.45
CA ASN A 279 -11.39 8.21 2.60
C ASN A 279 -11.43 9.72 2.97
N ARG A 280 -12.08 10.06 4.10
CA ARG A 280 -12.10 11.39 4.69
C ARG A 280 -11.78 11.26 6.17
N TRP A 281 -10.56 11.65 6.54
CA TRP A 281 -10.16 11.69 7.94
C TRP A 281 -10.95 12.76 8.69
N GLN A 282 -11.32 12.52 9.93
CA GLN A 282 -12.09 13.48 10.75
C GLN A 282 -11.36 13.87 12.04
N ASN A 283 -10.68 12.93 12.67
CA ASN A 283 -9.97 13.15 13.92
C ASN A 283 -8.48 12.89 13.70
N VAL A 284 -7.72 13.94 13.40
CA VAL A 284 -6.26 13.85 13.33
C VAL A 284 -5.71 14.22 14.71
N ILE A 285 -4.99 13.28 15.32
CA ILE A 285 -4.24 13.49 16.56
C ILE A 285 -2.82 13.93 16.18
N GLY A 286 -2.35 14.98 16.83
CA GLY A 286 -0.99 15.51 16.64
C GLY A 286 -0.97 16.82 15.87
N VAL A 287 -0.28 16.87 14.73
CA VAL A 287 -0.05 18.11 13.97
C VAL A 287 -1.21 18.37 13.00
N ASP A 288 -1.59 19.65 12.82
CA ASP A 288 -2.55 20.03 11.79
C ASP A 288 -2.03 19.67 10.39
N PRO A 289 -2.80 18.91 9.58
CA PRO A 289 -2.42 18.54 8.22
C PRO A 289 -2.01 19.71 7.32
N CYS A 290 -2.62 20.87 7.51
CA CYS A 290 -2.29 22.07 6.74
C CYS A 290 -0.87 22.56 6.98
N GLN A 291 -0.32 22.34 8.18
CA GLN A 291 1.05 22.73 8.55
C GLN A 291 2.13 21.79 7.99
N VAL A 292 1.70 20.60 7.54
CA VAL A 292 2.60 19.56 6.99
C VAL A 292 2.43 19.44 5.48
N LYS A 293 1.35 19.95 4.92
CA LYS A 293 1.06 19.84 3.49
C LYS A 293 2.20 20.41 2.64
N PHE A 294 2.72 19.56 1.74
CA PHE A 294 3.78 19.91 0.81
C PHE A 294 3.47 19.29 -0.56
N PRO A 295 3.27 20.10 -1.63
CA PRO A 295 2.88 19.56 -2.92
C PRO A 295 4.03 18.82 -3.59
N TYR A 296 3.89 17.51 -3.75
CA TYR A 296 4.81 16.69 -4.53
C TYR A 296 4.67 17.01 -6.02
N ARG A 297 5.78 17.04 -6.72
CA ARG A 297 5.77 17.09 -8.18
C ARG A 297 5.07 15.84 -8.71
N PRO A 298 3.96 15.98 -9.45
CA PRO A 298 3.18 14.84 -9.89
C PRO A 298 3.91 14.03 -10.96
N HIS A 299 3.45 12.78 -11.16
CA HIS A 299 3.90 11.97 -12.29
C HIS A 299 3.52 12.65 -13.62
N PRO A 300 4.33 12.51 -14.72
CA PRO A 300 3.98 13.10 -16.04
C PRO A 300 2.58 12.73 -16.57
N PHE A 301 2.01 11.62 -16.10
CA PHE A 301 0.65 11.19 -16.46
C PHE A 301 -0.46 11.82 -15.62
N TYR A 302 -0.15 12.68 -14.67
CA TYR A 302 -1.11 13.22 -13.71
C TYR A 302 -2.33 13.88 -14.35
N GLN A 303 -2.16 14.61 -15.45
CA GLN A 303 -3.30 15.22 -16.14
C GLN A 303 -4.31 14.17 -16.66
N LYS A 304 -3.84 12.98 -17.05
CA LYS A 304 -4.71 11.87 -17.44
C LYS A 304 -5.27 11.13 -16.22
N GLN A 305 -4.48 11.03 -15.15
CA GLN A 305 -4.95 10.41 -13.90
C GLN A 305 -6.17 11.15 -13.32
N LYS A 306 -6.19 12.48 -13.40
CA LYS A 306 -7.31 13.30 -12.94
C LYS A 306 -8.63 13.01 -13.66
N LEU A 307 -8.59 12.63 -14.93
CA LEU A 307 -9.78 12.34 -15.73
C LEU A 307 -10.57 11.14 -15.21
N TRP A 308 -9.93 10.26 -14.42
CA TRP A 308 -10.65 9.15 -13.79
C TRP A 308 -11.75 9.62 -12.84
N LYS A 309 -11.57 10.73 -12.14
CA LYS A 309 -12.59 11.28 -11.23
C LYS A 309 -13.89 11.60 -11.98
N ASP A 310 -13.79 12.27 -13.12
CA ASP A 310 -14.95 12.65 -13.94
C ASP A 310 -15.64 11.39 -14.50
N PHE A 311 -14.87 10.46 -15.06
CA PHE A 311 -15.34 9.17 -15.53
C PHE A 311 -16.09 8.38 -14.44
N PHE A 312 -15.57 8.38 -13.22
CA PHE A 312 -16.19 7.72 -12.08
C PHE A 312 -17.51 8.38 -11.65
N GLN A 313 -17.60 9.71 -11.68
CA GLN A 313 -18.82 10.45 -11.37
C GLN A 313 -19.90 10.21 -12.45
N GLU A 314 -19.52 10.21 -13.71
CA GLU A 314 -20.43 9.89 -14.82
C GLU A 314 -21.03 8.48 -14.67
N LYS A 315 -20.22 7.47 -14.36
CA LYS A 315 -20.72 6.11 -14.07
C LYS A 315 -21.74 6.07 -12.94
N LYS A 316 -21.51 6.82 -11.86
CA LYS A 316 -22.45 6.93 -10.75
C LYS A 316 -23.79 7.56 -11.17
N ASN A 317 -23.71 8.64 -11.94
CA ASN A 317 -24.89 9.41 -12.37
C ASN A 317 -25.76 8.65 -13.37
N HIS A 318 -25.18 7.86 -14.25
CA HIS A 318 -25.91 7.08 -15.27
C HIS A 318 -26.49 5.78 -14.75
N GLY A 319 -26.41 5.51 -13.43
CA GLY A 319 -27.06 4.36 -12.82
C GLY A 319 -26.60 3.04 -13.41
N GLU A 320 -25.35 2.92 -13.86
CA GLU A 320 -24.71 1.63 -14.00
C GLU A 320 -24.71 0.98 -12.60
N ARG A 321 -25.92 0.53 -12.20
CA ARG A 321 -26.03 -0.55 -11.25
C ARG A 321 -25.12 -1.59 -11.84
N ASP A 322 -23.97 -1.75 -11.20
CA ASP A 322 -23.06 -2.84 -11.45
C ASP A 322 -23.92 -4.07 -11.68
N ASN A 323 -24.07 -4.47 -12.96
CA ASN A 323 -24.71 -5.73 -13.35
C ASN A 323 -23.75 -6.84 -12.90
N ARG A 324 -23.48 -6.86 -11.58
CA ARG A 324 -22.91 -8.03 -10.94
C ARG A 324 -23.93 -9.13 -11.15
N PRO A 325 -23.58 -10.16 -11.89
CA PRO A 325 -24.29 -11.39 -11.67
C PRO A 325 -24.11 -11.65 -10.17
N ASN A 326 -25.20 -11.87 -9.48
CA ASN A 326 -25.27 -12.18 -8.04
C ASN A 326 -24.61 -13.55 -7.81
N LYS A 327 -23.33 -13.66 -8.20
CA LYS A 327 -22.46 -14.80 -7.96
C LYS A 327 -21.62 -14.42 -6.76
N THR A 328 -22.04 -14.93 -5.60
CA THR A 328 -21.16 -15.19 -4.47
C THR A 328 -19.81 -15.64 -5.03
N TYR A 329 -18.82 -14.72 -5.02
CA TYR A 329 -17.44 -15.08 -5.29
C TYR A 329 -17.03 -16.09 -4.23
N LYS A 330 -16.99 -17.37 -4.61
CA LYS A 330 -16.52 -18.42 -3.73
C LYS A 330 -15.01 -18.27 -3.63
N ASN A 331 -14.53 -17.80 -2.50
CA ASN A 331 -13.14 -17.91 -2.14
C ASN A 331 -12.86 -19.38 -1.87
N PHE A 332 -12.19 -20.05 -2.77
CA PHE A 332 -11.77 -21.44 -2.58
C PHE A 332 -10.29 -21.46 -2.20
N LYS A 333 -10.01 -22.10 -1.08
CA LYS A 333 -8.69 -22.66 -0.83
C LYS A 333 -8.49 -23.80 -1.84
N ARG A 334 -7.37 -23.84 -2.57
CA ARG A 334 -7.04 -25.01 -3.38
C ARG A 334 -6.81 -26.18 -2.42
N ASP A 335 -7.71 -27.16 -2.44
CA ASP A 335 -7.47 -28.41 -1.75
C ASP A 335 -6.22 -29.06 -2.40
N ARG A 336 -5.28 -29.45 -1.55
CA ARG A 336 -4.12 -30.23 -1.98
C ARG A 336 -4.60 -31.67 -2.14
N GLU A 337 -4.66 -32.17 -3.36
CA GLU A 337 -4.53 -33.60 -3.62
C GLU A 337 -3.06 -34.01 -3.66
#